data_834cad56fec7dcf172f452d5d3bd3eaa
#
_entry.id   834cad56fec7dcf172f452d5d3bd3eaa
#
_cell.length_a   1.000
_cell.length_b   1.000
_cell.length_c   1.000
_cell.angle_alpha   90.00
_cell.angle_beta   90.00
_cell.angle_gamma   90.00
#
_symmetry.space_group_name_H-M   'P 1'
#
loop_
_entity.id
_entity.type
_entity.pdbx_description
1 polymer ?
#
loop_
_entity_poly.entity_id
_entity_poly.type
_entity_poly.pdbx_seq_one_letter_code
_entity_poly.pdbx_strand_id
1 'polypeptide(L)'
;GYLLPKTVDDKTLVIAISISGNTKETLAILDYKSESNAKFIAISSGGIMEKKCMENSIPYYNIKMNHSPRASFGIFLYSILNILGDALPIQKSEVIESLEKMEELQKNINSDNLNEENLSLSLAKNIDSNPLIYYPDGLKAAAIRFKNSLQENSKIHTSIEDVIEASHNSISTWENNNNFKP
;
A
#
# COMPACT_ATOMS: atom_id res chain seq x y z
N GLY A 1 1.87 14.49 2.81
CA GLY A 1 2.11 15.87 3.23
C GLY A 1 3.59 16.20 3.35
N TYR A 2 3.89 17.48 3.46
CA TYR A 2 5.27 17.99 3.58
C TYR A 2 5.68 18.27 5.03
N LEU A 3 4.78 18.02 5.99
CA LEU A 3 4.99 18.36 7.39
C LEU A 3 5.09 17.09 8.25
N LEU A 4 6.04 17.12 9.18
CA LEU A 4 6.13 16.13 10.24
C LEU A 4 5.02 16.42 11.27
N PRO A 5 4.29 15.42 11.76
CA PRO A 5 3.29 15.59 12.81
C PRO A 5 3.90 16.23 14.09
N LYS A 6 3.18 17.12 14.73
CA LYS A 6 3.64 17.79 15.98
C LYS A 6 3.79 16.83 17.17
N THR A 7 3.24 15.62 17.04
CA THR A 7 3.33 14.54 18.06
C THR A 7 4.64 13.76 17.99
N VAL A 8 5.50 14.04 17.01
CA VAL A 8 6.79 13.36 16.86
C VAL A 8 7.77 13.88 17.92
N ASP A 9 8.35 12.95 18.67
CA ASP A 9 9.26 13.18 19.78
C ASP A 9 10.51 12.27 19.71
N ASP A 10 11.32 12.24 20.76
CA ASP A 10 12.54 11.42 20.88
C ASP A 10 12.29 9.91 20.97
N LYS A 11 11.05 9.48 21.23
CA LYS A 11 10.60 8.08 21.25
C LYS A 11 10.03 7.61 19.93
N THR A 12 9.89 8.53 18.97
CA THR A 12 9.28 8.25 17.67
C THR A 12 10.32 7.73 16.67
N LEU A 13 9.96 6.70 15.92
CA LEU A 13 10.66 6.25 14.72
C LEU A 13 9.93 6.77 13.48
N VAL A 14 10.57 7.65 12.73
CA VAL A 14 10.10 8.14 11.43
C VAL A 14 10.63 7.22 10.32
N ILE A 15 9.72 6.61 9.57
CA ILE A 15 10.05 5.72 8.46
C ILE A 15 9.66 6.40 7.16
N ALA A 16 10.64 6.84 6.37
CA ALA A 16 10.42 7.47 5.08
C ALA A 16 10.53 6.43 3.96
N ILE A 17 9.45 6.19 3.23
CA ILE A 17 9.40 5.18 2.17
C ILE A 17 9.05 5.85 0.85
N SER A 18 9.91 5.65 -0.16
CA SER A 18 9.65 6.04 -1.54
C SER A 18 10.28 5.03 -2.48
N ILE A 19 9.48 4.27 -3.22
CA ILE A 19 10.01 3.22 -4.10
C ILE A 19 11.05 3.81 -5.07
N SER A 20 10.76 4.91 -5.75
CA SER A 20 11.70 5.57 -6.65
C SER A 20 12.79 6.39 -5.96
N GLY A 21 12.61 6.72 -4.68
CA GLY A 21 13.47 7.64 -3.94
C GLY A 21 13.40 9.10 -4.38
N ASN A 22 12.40 9.47 -5.19
CA ASN A 22 12.28 10.83 -5.77
C ASN A 22 10.98 11.55 -5.39
N THR A 23 10.16 10.97 -4.52
CA THR A 23 8.89 11.56 -4.08
C THR A 23 9.15 12.79 -3.22
N LYS A 24 8.78 13.96 -3.70
CA LYS A 24 9.08 15.26 -3.06
C LYS A 24 8.56 15.34 -1.62
N GLU A 25 7.34 14.85 -1.39
CA GLU A 25 6.71 14.82 -0.07
C GLU A 25 7.50 13.98 0.94
N THR A 26 8.01 12.84 0.49
CA THR A 26 8.81 11.95 1.35
C THR A 26 10.21 12.52 1.60
N LEU A 27 10.80 13.14 0.58
CA LEU A 27 12.11 13.81 0.70
C LEU A 27 12.06 14.98 1.68
N ALA A 28 10.95 15.76 1.69
CA ALA A 28 10.77 16.88 2.61
C ALA A 28 10.71 16.43 4.08
N ILE A 29 10.19 15.22 4.36
CA ILE A 29 10.18 14.69 5.73
C ILE A 29 11.60 14.44 6.27
N LEU A 30 12.55 14.07 5.41
CA LEU A 30 13.93 13.85 5.82
C LEU A 30 14.66 15.14 6.24
N ASP A 31 14.19 16.32 5.80
CA ASP A 31 14.76 17.61 6.20
C ASP A 31 14.57 17.88 7.69
N TYR A 32 13.52 17.35 8.30
CA TYR A 32 13.26 17.46 9.73
C TYR A 32 14.26 16.69 10.61
N LYS A 33 15.16 15.90 10.03
CA LYS A 33 16.16 15.16 10.80
C LYS A 33 17.05 16.08 11.65
N SER A 34 17.39 17.25 11.14
CA SER A 34 18.21 18.24 11.85
C SER A 34 17.46 19.01 12.95
N GLU A 35 16.12 19.03 12.88
CA GLU A 35 15.25 19.80 13.77
C GLU A 35 14.53 18.92 14.79
N SER A 36 14.60 17.60 14.65
CA SER A 36 13.87 16.63 15.47
C SER A 36 14.80 15.67 16.18
N ASN A 37 14.50 15.33 17.43
CA ASN A 37 15.17 14.29 18.20
C ASN A 37 14.69 12.87 17.86
N ALA A 38 13.70 12.72 16.98
CA ALA A 38 13.20 11.42 16.52
C ALA A 38 14.27 10.59 15.82
N LYS A 39 14.11 9.29 15.85
CA LYS A 39 14.90 8.38 15.01
C LYS A 39 14.34 8.35 13.60
N PHE A 40 15.22 8.38 12.60
CA PHE A 40 14.82 8.31 11.19
C PHE A 40 15.44 7.10 10.53
N ILE A 41 14.68 6.44 9.68
CA ILE A 41 15.16 5.48 8.69
C ILE A 41 14.52 5.77 7.35
N ALA A 42 15.20 5.47 6.26
CA ALA A 42 14.67 5.63 4.92
C ALA A 42 14.81 4.35 4.10
N ILE A 43 13.82 4.11 3.24
CA ILE A 43 13.71 2.91 2.43
C ILE A 43 13.36 3.32 0.99
N SER A 44 14.22 2.99 0.03
CA SER A 44 13.93 3.22 -1.39
C SER A 44 14.78 2.33 -2.31
N SER A 45 14.59 2.45 -3.62
CA SER A 45 15.46 1.79 -4.60
C SER A 45 16.62 2.67 -5.10
N GLY A 46 16.94 3.73 -4.37
CA GLY A 46 17.97 4.71 -4.76
C GLY A 46 17.43 6.12 -4.88
N GLY A 47 17.85 6.82 -5.93
CA GLY A 47 17.37 8.18 -6.25
C GLY A 47 17.96 9.28 -5.35
N ILE A 48 17.24 10.39 -5.25
CA ILE A 48 17.64 11.55 -4.41
C ILE A 48 17.64 11.16 -2.94
N MET A 49 16.75 10.26 -2.52
CA MET A 49 16.63 9.82 -1.13
C MET A 49 17.92 9.18 -0.61
N GLU A 50 18.55 8.32 -1.39
CA GLU A 50 19.81 7.66 -1.04
C GLU A 50 20.91 8.70 -0.77
N LYS A 51 21.10 9.65 -1.70
CA LYS A 51 22.10 10.74 -1.54
C LYS A 51 21.84 11.55 -0.29
N LYS A 52 20.58 11.97 -0.09
CA LYS A 52 20.17 12.78 1.06
C LYS A 52 20.38 12.07 2.39
N CYS A 53 20.14 10.74 2.42
CA CYS A 53 20.40 9.94 3.61
C CYS A 53 21.90 9.82 3.92
N MET A 54 22.74 9.65 2.91
CA MET A 54 24.20 9.64 3.10
C MET A 54 24.71 10.97 3.64
N GLU A 55 24.25 12.11 3.08
CA GLU A 55 24.65 13.47 3.48
C GLU A 55 24.20 13.78 4.93
N ASN A 56 23.04 13.28 5.37
CA ASN A 56 22.47 13.58 6.68
C ASN A 56 22.64 12.44 7.71
N SER A 57 23.46 11.43 7.40
CA SER A 57 23.70 10.26 8.27
C SER A 57 22.40 9.58 8.73
N ILE A 58 21.41 9.45 7.82
CA ILE A 58 20.16 8.74 8.06
C ILE A 58 20.35 7.28 7.64
N PRO A 59 20.06 6.29 8.53
CA PRO A 59 20.08 4.87 8.16
C PRO A 59 19.20 4.63 6.94
N TYR A 60 19.79 4.03 5.92
CA TYR A 60 19.17 3.84 4.62
C TYR A 60 19.17 2.38 4.21
N TYR A 61 18.02 1.88 3.77
CA TYR A 61 17.83 0.54 3.25
C TYR A 61 17.50 0.59 1.76
N ASN A 62 18.44 0.10 0.95
CA ASN A 62 18.22 -0.03 -0.49
C ASN A 62 17.44 -1.31 -0.79
N ILE A 63 16.26 -1.17 -1.38
CA ILE A 63 15.44 -2.30 -1.85
C ILE A 63 15.30 -2.17 -3.36
N LYS A 64 15.88 -3.10 -4.09
CA LYS A 64 15.85 -3.09 -5.55
C LYS A 64 14.41 -3.08 -6.07
N MET A 65 14.06 -2.08 -6.86
CA MET A 65 12.79 -2.01 -7.55
C MET A 65 12.71 -3.09 -8.64
N ASN A 66 11.58 -3.78 -8.70
CA ASN A 66 11.28 -4.73 -9.76
C ASN A 66 10.38 -4.06 -10.81
N HIS A 67 10.81 -3.98 -12.06
CA HIS A 67 10.09 -3.43 -13.20
C HIS A 67 9.58 -1.98 -13.01
N SER A 68 8.67 -1.76 -12.08
CA SER A 68 8.05 -0.45 -11.83
C SER A 68 7.65 -0.29 -10.35
N PRO A 69 7.40 0.95 -9.87
CA PRO A 69 6.98 1.17 -8.49
C PRO A 69 5.74 0.34 -8.09
N ARG A 70 4.74 0.27 -8.95
CA ARG A 70 3.50 -0.47 -8.65
C ARG A 70 3.69 -1.98 -8.62
N ALA A 71 4.61 -2.52 -9.41
CA ALA A 71 4.97 -3.94 -9.40
C ALA A 71 5.91 -4.32 -8.25
N SER A 72 6.46 -3.33 -7.55
CA SER A 72 7.41 -3.54 -6.45
C SER A 72 6.76 -3.59 -5.06
N PHE A 73 5.42 -3.50 -4.97
CA PHE A 73 4.72 -3.46 -3.68
C PHE A 73 5.06 -4.65 -2.79
N GLY A 74 5.00 -5.87 -3.32
CA GLY A 74 5.26 -7.10 -2.54
C GLY A 74 6.69 -7.12 -1.97
N ILE A 75 7.70 -6.83 -2.81
CA ILE A 75 9.09 -6.84 -2.35
C ILE A 75 9.33 -5.76 -1.28
N PHE A 76 8.74 -4.57 -1.41
CA PHE A 76 8.84 -3.52 -0.40
C PHE A 76 8.12 -3.92 0.90
N LEU A 77 6.91 -4.47 0.82
CA LEU A 77 6.15 -4.90 1.98
C LEU A 77 6.94 -5.92 2.82
N TYR A 78 7.40 -7.01 2.20
CA TYR A 78 8.12 -8.05 2.92
C TYR A 78 9.50 -7.60 3.39
N SER A 79 10.17 -6.70 2.65
CA SER A 79 11.43 -6.09 3.12
C SER A 79 11.21 -5.20 4.33
N ILE A 80 10.13 -4.40 4.37
CA ILE A 80 9.76 -3.57 5.50
C ILE A 80 9.45 -4.44 6.74
N LEU A 81 8.68 -5.51 6.56
CA LEU A 81 8.41 -6.47 7.64
C LEU A 81 9.71 -7.06 8.19
N ASN A 82 10.68 -7.39 7.34
CA ASN A 82 11.98 -7.89 7.76
C ASN A 82 12.85 -6.82 8.45
N ILE A 83 12.87 -5.58 7.95
CA ILE A 83 13.63 -4.47 8.53
C ILE A 83 13.10 -4.09 9.91
N LEU A 84 11.79 -4.06 10.07
CA LEU A 84 11.13 -3.72 11.34
C LEU A 84 11.10 -4.90 12.32
N GLY A 85 11.22 -6.13 11.81
CA GLY A 85 11.42 -7.34 12.60
C GLY A 85 10.65 -7.36 13.91
N ASP A 86 11.42 -7.40 15.01
CA ASP A 86 10.87 -7.51 16.36
C ASP A 86 10.09 -6.27 16.85
N ALA A 87 10.10 -5.18 16.10
CA ALA A 87 9.28 -3.99 16.42
C ALA A 87 7.79 -4.17 16.04
N LEU A 88 7.46 -5.18 15.23
CA LEU A 88 6.09 -5.49 14.82
C LEU A 88 5.61 -6.78 15.50
N PRO A 89 4.36 -6.83 15.98
CA PRO A 89 3.77 -8.02 16.58
C PRO A 89 3.34 -9.05 15.50
N ILE A 90 4.23 -9.35 14.56
CA ILE A 90 3.97 -10.27 13.44
C ILE A 90 4.91 -11.48 13.58
N GLN A 91 4.34 -12.67 13.59
CA GLN A 91 5.11 -13.90 13.68
C GLN A 91 5.73 -14.27 12.32
N LYS A 92 6.93 -14.82 12.32
CA LYS A 92 7.56 -15.31 11.07
C LYS A 92 6.72 -16.35 10.34
N SER A 93 5.99 -17.18 11.09
CA SER A 93 5.05 -18.16 10.51
C SER A 93 3.93 -17.50 9.70
N GLU A 94 3.39 -16.36 10.16
CA GLU A 94 2.34 -15.61 9.44
C GLU A 94 2.89 -15.04 8.13
N VAL A 95 4.13 -14.56 8.13
CA VAL A 95 4.81 -14.09 6.91
C VAL A 95 4.99 -15.23 5.91
N ILE A 96 5.45 -16.41 6.37
CA ILE A 96 5.63 -17.59 5.53
C ILE A 96 4.28 -18.04 4.96
N GLU A 97 3.26 -18.19 5.79
CA GLU A 97 1.92 -18.56 5.35
C GLU A 97 1.37 -17.60 4.29
N SER A 98 1.57 -16.28 4.48
CA SER A 98 1.12 -15.29 3.51
C SER A 98 1.83 -15.43 2.14
N LEU A 99 3.12 -15.78 2.14
CA LEU A 99 3.87 -16.04 0.90
C LEU A 99 3.39 -17.30 0.20
N GLU A 100 3.14 -18.37 0.95
CA GLU A 100 2.58 -19.62 0.41
C GLU A 100 1.19 -19.39 -0.22
N LYS A 101 0.32 -18.63 0.45
CA LYS A 101 -0.99 -18.25 -0.08
C LYS A 101 -0.90 -17.38 -1.33
N MET A 102 0.06 -16.47 -1.39
CA MET A 102 0.31 -15.68 -2.61
C MET A 102 0.77 -16.56 -3.77
N GLU A 103 1.66 -17.53 -3.53
CA GLU A 103 2.12 -18.46 -4.54
C GLU A 103 0.97 -19.36 -5.06
N GLU A 104 0.12 -19.86 -4.15
CA GLU A 104 -1.06 -20.63 -4.50
C GLU A 104 -2.03 -19.81 -5.39
N LEU A 105 -2.35 -18.58 -4.96
CA LEU A 105 -3.25 -17.70 -5.70
C LEU A 105 -2.68 -17.33 -7.07
N GLN A 106 -1.37 -17.04 -7.15
CA GLN A 106 -0.71 -16.67 -8.40
C GLN A 106 -0.85 -17.74 -9.49
N LYS A 107 -0.89 -19.03 -9.13
CA LYS A 107 -1.11 -20.13 -10.09
C LYS A 107 -2.48 -20.02 -10.77
N ASN A 108 -3.47 -19.49 -10.05
CA ASN A 108 -4.84 -19.39 -10.56
C ASN A 108 -5.09 -18.09 -11.35
N ILE A 109 -4.41 -16.98 -10.98
CA ILE A 109 -4.68 -15.64 -11.55
C ILE A 109 -3.57 -15.12 -12.49
N ASN A 110 -2.61 -15.97 -12.87
CA ASN A 110 -1.55 -15.59 -13.80
C ASN A 110 -2.04 -15.47 -15.25
N SER A 111 -1.19 -14.88 -16.11
CA SER A 111 -1.49 -14.64 -17.53
C SER A 111 -1.56 -15.91 -18.39
N ASP A 112 -1.10 -17.05 -17.88
CA ASP A 112 -1.14 -18.33 -18.59
C ASP A 112 -2.49 -19.05 -18.39
N ASN A 113 -3.24 -18.63 -17.36
CA ASN A 113 -4.56 -19.14 -17.06
C ASN A 113 -5.64 -18.15 -17.51
N LEU A 114 -6.06 -18.22 -18.77
CA LEU A 114 -7.09 -17.34 -19.35
C LEU A 114 -8.47 -17.97 -19.44
N ASN A 115 -8.77 -18.95 -18.59
CA ASN A 115 -10.07 -19.60 -18.51
C ASN A 115 -11.00 -18.97 -17.45
N GLU A 116 -12.20 -19.50 -17.30
CA GLU A 116 -13.22 -18.99 -16.37
C GLU A 116 -12.88 -19.21 -14.88
N GLU A 117 -11.93 -20.09 -14.58
CA GLU A 117 -11.46 -20.32 -13.20
C GLU A 117 -10.53 -19.20 -12.71
N ASN A 118 -10.04 -18.34 -13.60
CA ASN A 118 -9.25 -17.17 -13.23
C ASN A 118 -10.13 -16.10 -12.60
N LEU A 119 -10.08 -16.01 -11.26
CA LEU A 119 -10.88 -15.05 -10.49
C LEU A 119 -10.63 -13.60 -10.89
N SER A 120 -9.40 -13.23 -11.25
CA SER A 120 -9.09 -11.87 -11.69
C SER A 120 -9.74 -11.55 -13.03
N LEU A 121 -9.75 -12.50 -13.95
CA LEU A 121 -10.40 -12.35 -15.25
C LEU A 121 -11.92 -12.31 -15.11
N SER A 122 -12.48 -13.19 -14.27
CA SER A 122 -13.92 -13.20 -13.97
C SER A 122 -14.36 -11.88 -13.34
N LEU A 123 -13.62 -11.37 -12.35
CA LEU A 123 -13.93 -10.08 -11.74
C LEU A 123 -13.84 -8.94 -12.75
N ALA A 124 -12.79 -8.92 -13.59
CA ALA A 124 -12.61 -7.88 -14.61
C ALA A 124 -13.75 -7.84 -15.63
N LYS A 125 -14.30 -9.01 -16.01
CA LYS A 125 -15.47 -9.08 -16.91
C LYS A 125 -16.76 -8.52 -16.31
N ASN A 126 -16.85 -8.48 -14.97
CA ASN A 126 -18.04 -8.00 -14.26
C ASN A 126 -17.95 -6.51 -13.84
N ILE A 127 -16.80 -5.88 -14.03
CA ILE A 127 -16.63 -4.44 -13.75
C ILE A 127 -16.99 -3.66 -15.02
N ASP A 128 -18.21 -3.16 -15.07
CA ASP A 128 -18.75 -2.37 -16.19
C ASP A 128 -18.94 -0.88 -15.88
N SER A 129 -18.69 -0.49 -14.63
CA SER A 129 -18.89 0.88 -14.12
C SER A 129 -17.85 1.22 -13.04
N ASN A 130 -18.14 2.21 -12.21
CA ASN A 130 -17.27 2.61 -11.09
C ASN A 130 -17.50 1.70 -9.89
N PRO A 131 -16.60 0.78 -9.57
CA PRO A 131 -16.83 -0.16 -8.48
C PRO A 131 -16.80 0.52 -7.12
N LEU A 132 -17.70 0.10 -6.24
CA LEU A 132 -17.69 0.39 -4.81
C LEU A 132 -17.27 -0.87 -4.08
N ILE A 133 -16.17 -0.78 -3.33
CA ILE A 133 -15.59 -1.90 -2.60
C ILE A 133 -15.93 -1.75 -1.12
N TYR A 134 -16.73 -2.65 -0.60
CA TYR A 134 -16.98 -2.76 0.83
C TYR A 134 -15.90 -3.60 1.48
N TYR A 135 -15.38 -3.15 2.61
CA TYR A 135 -14.37 -3.88 3.37
C TYR A 135 -14.78 -4.06 4.82
N PRO A 136 -14.57 -5.24 5.41
CA PRO A 136 -14.76 -5.46 6.85
C PRO A 136 -13.57 -4.91 7.64
N ASP A 137 -13.72 -4.84 8.96
CA ASP A 137 -12.64 -4.44 9.85
C ASP A 137 -11.36 -5.26 9.59
N GLY A 138 -10.21 -4.61 9.73
CA GLY A 138 -8.88 -5.17 9.45
C GLY A 138 -8.48 -5.19 7.97
N LEU A 139 -9.40 -5.08 6.99
CA LEU A 139 -9.08 -5.13 5.55
C LEU A 139 -9.00 -3.77 4.84
N LYS A 140 -9.07 -2.65 5.57
CA LYS A 140 -8.99 -1.30 5.00
C LYS A 140 -7.76 -1.08 4.12
N ALA A 141 -6.59 -1.56 4.57
CA ALA A 141 -5.35 -1.40 3.81
C ALA A 141 -5.38 -2.16 2.48
N ALA A 142 -5.95 -3.37 2.45
CA ALA A 142 -6.15 -4.16 1.24
C ALA A 142 -7.13 -3.48 0.28
N ALA A 143 -8.25 -2.96 0.78
CA ALA A 143 -9.24 -2.22 -0.01
C ALA A 143 -8.63 -0.96 -0.64
N ILE A 144 -7.86 -0.16 0.14
CA ILE A 144 -7.14 1.01 -0.38
C ILE A 144 -6.17 0.58 -1.48
N ARG A 145 -5.40 -0.48 -1.26
CA ARG A 145 -4.43 -0.97 -2.26
C ARG A 145 -5.12 -1.41 -3.54
N PHE A 146 -6.23 -2.15 -3.44
CA PHE A 146 -7.00 -2.61 -4.59
C PHE A 146 -7.59 -1.42 -5.36
N LYS A 147 -8.24 -0.48 -4.67
CA LYS A 147 -8.73 0.78 -5.25
C LYS A 147 -7.63 1.50 -6.04
N ASN A 148 -6.48 1.73 -5.40
CA ASN A 148 -5.37 2.45 -6.05
C ASN A 148 -4.86 1.72 -7.29
N SER A 149 -4.81 0.38 -7.26
CA SER A 149 -4.42 -0.43 -8.41
C SER A 149 -5.40 -0.32 -9.57
N LEU A 150 -6.71 -0.32 -9.31
CA LEU A 150 -7.73 -0.10 -10.34
C LEU A 150 -7.61 1.31 -10.94
N GLN A 151 -7.48 2.34 -10.11
CA GLN A 151 -7.33 3.72 -10.56
C GLN A 151 -6.05 3.95 -11.38
N GLU A 152 -4.91 3.38 -10.95
CA GLU A 152 -3.63 3.55 -11.64
C GLU A 152 -3.51 2.74 -12.93
N ASN A 153 -3.97 1.50 -12.93
CA ASN A 153 -3.77 0.58 -14.05
C ASN A 153 -4.93 0.61 -15.04
N SER A 154 -6.16 0.48 -14.54
CA SER A 154 -7.37 0.37 -15.37
C SER A 154 -8.00 1.73 -15.65
N LYS A 155 -7.56 2.81 -14.97
CA LYS A 155 -8.14 4.17 -15.07
C LYS A 155 -9.63 4.23 -14.72
N ILE A 156 -10.10 3.29 -13.91
CA ILE A 156 -11.47 3.19 -13.45
C ILE A 156 -11.60 3.93 -12.12
N HIS A 157 -12.54 4.85 -12.01
CA HIS A 157 -12.84 5.50 -10.74
C HIS A 157 -13.43 4.48 -9.76
N THR A 158 -12.84 4.38 -8.57
CA THR A 158 -13.20 3.35 -7.59
C THR A 158 -13.36 3.98 -6.22
N SER A 159 -14.43 3.62 -5.50
CA SER A 159 -14.67 4.01 -4.12
C SER A 159 -14.49 2.83 -3.17
N ILE A 160 -14.23 3.14 -1.90
CA ILE A 160 -14.18 2.13 -0.82
C ILE A 160 -15.01 2.62 0.34
N GLU A 161 -15.68 1.71 1.05
CA GLU A 161 -16.49 2.03 2.21
C GLU A 161 -16.40 0.92 3.25
N ASP A 162 -16.37 1.30 4.52
CA ASP A 162 -16.45 0.35 5.63
C ASP A 162 -17.84 -0.29 5.65
N VAL A 163 -17.90 -1.62 5.76
CA VAL A 163 -19.18 -2.35 5.69
C VAL A 163 -20.10 -2.02 6.88
N ILE A 164 -19.54 -1.67 8.04
CA ILE A 164 -20.33 -1.31 9.23
C ILE A 164 -20.97 0.05 9.00
N GLU A 165 -20.19 1.05 8.58
CA GLU A 165 -20.71 2.38 8.24
C GLU A 165 -21.70 2.33 7.08
N ALA A 166 -21.41 1.53 6.05
CA ALA A 166 -22.32 1.32 4.92
C ALA A 166 -23.69 0.78 5.34
N SER A 167 -23.71 -0.16 6.30
CA SER A 167 -24.97 -0.72 6.80
C SER A 167 -25.84 0.29 7.57
N HIS A 168 -25.23 1.34 8.10
CA HIS A 168 -26.00 2.41 8.77
C HIS A 168 -26.44 3.53 7.84
N ASN A 169 -25.58 3.91 6.91
CA ASN A 169 -25.77 5.13 6.12
C ASN A 169 -26.06 4.84 4.65
N SER A 170 -25.20 4.09 3.98
CA SER A 170 -25.25 3.93 2.53
C SER A 170 -26.34 2.96 2.07
N ILE A 171 -26.74 1.99 2.91
CA ILE A 171 -27.76 1.01 2.54
C ILE A 171 -29.08 1.68 2.17
N SER A 172 -29.47 2.76 2.84
CA SER A 172 -30.69 3.50 2.57
C SER A 172 -30.67 4.24 1.22
N THR A 173 -29.48 4.50 0.68
CA THR A 173 -29.34 5.18 -0.61
C THR A 173 -29.68 4.26 -1.78
N TRP A 174 -29.55 2.94 -1.60
CA TRP A 174 -29.87 1.94 -2.61
C TRP A 174 -31.39 1.68 -2.75
N GLU A 175 -32.18 2.05 -1.76
CA GLU A 175 -33.62 1.94 -1.80
C GLU A 175 -34.26 3.00 -2.72
N ASN A 176 -33.57 4.11 -2.93
CA ASN A 176 -34.04 5.15 -3.84
C ASN A 176 -33.51 4.85 -5.24
N ASN A 177 -34.44 4.62 -6.18
CA ASN A 177 -34.21 4.37 -7.62
C ASN A 177 -33.58 5.59 -8.35
N ASN A 178 -32.60 6.23 -7.74
CA ASN A 178 -31.84 7.28 -8.39
C ASN A 178 -30.85 6.63 -9.34
N ASN A 179 -30.70 7.17 -10.53
CA ASN A 179 -29.89 6.72 -11.66
C ASN A 179 -28.38 6.55 -11.37
N PHE A 180 -28.00 6.42 -10.12
CA PHE A 180 -26.63 6.16 -9.68
C PHE A 180 -26.49 4.65 -9.46
N LYS A 181 -26.08 3.96 -10.52
CA LYS A 181 -25.56 2.59 -10.37
C LYS A 181 -24.06 2.69 -10.18
N PRO A 182 -23.50 2.13 -9.09
CA PRO A 182 -22.07 2.00 -8.95
C PRO A 182 -21.50 1.09 -10.02
#